data_6ca44e11f10bc4067ec463ab0943f7e5
#
_entry.id   6ca44e11f10bc4067ec463ab0943f7e5
#
_cell.length_a   1.000
_cell.length_b   1.000
_cell.length_c   1.000
_cell.angle_alpha   90.00
_cell.angle_beta   90.00
_cell.angle_gamma   90.00
#
_symmetry.space_group_name_H-M   'P 1'
#
loop_
_entity.id
_entity.type
_entity.pdbx_description
1 polymer ?
#
loop_
_entity_poly.entity_id
_entity_poly.type
_entity_poly.pdbx_seq_one_letter_code
_entity_poly.pdbx_strand_id
1 'polypeptide(L)'
;MKKGWKIFWIVCASVAGLGLVLAIAGAVMGATFGSVQAALWDSGHRVEQTVEQSVERIDPIDDEFDEDDYDDNDYDDDDFTDDVDLEERFANASVITNGSTFSLEGIQQLDVDLSHLKVVLQESTGTELEFETSNIPSRVAGELVMLKEGNELEIQIRDENNWKPIMRGLGNTPAPTLTMKIPKGKLTQMSFSIGGGVLEAEQLHVGELEVEVGAGVVDLQNLQANTAELKVGAGEVNLAGTISGEASIDCGIGKVDMQLSGTQQDYSYSMECGAGVIRIGNEEYSGIIKERTIMGGNAMIEVECGAGEVTIGFSGV
;
A
#
# COMPACT_ATOMS: atom_id res chain seq x y z
N MET A 1 8.07 14.34 20.42
CA MET A 1 7.35 14.03 19.16
C MET A 1 7.98 14.88 18.07
N LYS A 2 8.60 14.26 17.06
CA LYS A 2 9.34 14.96 15.99
C LYS A 2 8.37 15.78 15.13
N LYS A 3 8.77 16.98 14.66
CA LYS A 3 7.91 17.90 13.87
C LYS A 3 7.28 17.21 12.63
N GLY A 4 7.99 16.28 11.98
CA GLY A 4 7.49 15.52 10.84
C GLY A 4 6.24 14.68 11.13
N TRP A 5 6.13 14.09 12.32
CA TRP A 5 4.97 13.33 12.75
C TRP A 5 3.67 14.18 12.81
N LYS A 6 3.78 15.45 13.22
CA LYS A 6 2.62 16.36 13.25
C LYS A 6 2.17 16.78 11.84
N ILE A 7 3.12 16.98 10.92
CA ILE A 7 2.83 17.33 9.52
C ILE A 7 2.17 16.15 8.83
N PHE A 8 2.66 14.94 9.03
CA PHE A 8 2.04 13.71 8.53
C PHE A 8 0.56 13.60 8.97
N TRP A 9 0.26 13.76 10.26
CA TRP A 9 -1.12 13.72 10.78
C TRP A 9 -2.01 14.85 10.25
N ILE A 10 -1.46 16.04 10.02
CA ILE A 10 -2.22 17.17 9.43
C ILE A 10 -2.55 16.86 7.96
N VAL A 11 -1.62 16.32 7.20
CA VAL A 11 -1.85 15.91 5.81
C VAL A 11 -2.86 14.76 5.73
N CYS A 12 -2.72 13.73 6.55
CA CYS A 12 -3.69 12.64 6.64
C CYS A 12 -5.09 13.14 7.02
N ALA A 13 -5.20 14.02 8.01
CA ALA A 13 -6.49 14.61 8.43
C ALA A 13 -7.12 15.49 7.33
N SER A 14 -6.33 16.23 6.56
CA SER A 14 -6.86 17.06 5.45
C SER A 14 -7.31 16.20 4.27
N VAL A 15 -6.59 15.15 3.93
CA VAL A 15 -6.97 14.19 2.88
C VAL A 15 -8.23 13.41 3.29
N ALA A 16 -8.29 12.93 4.54
CA ALA A 16 -9.47 12.25 5.08
C ALA A 16 -10.71 13.19 5.10
N GLY A 17 -10.53 14.46 5.47
CA GLY A 17 -11.59 15.46 5.44
C GLY A 17 -12.13 15.71 4.03
N LEU A 18 -11.24 15.80 3.04
CA LEU A 18 -11.64 15.97 1.64
C LEU A 18 -12.36 14.73 1.09
N GLY A 19 -11.85 13.53 1.42
CA GLY A 19 -12.47 12.26 1.06
C GLY A 19 -13.87 12.09 1.66
N LEU A 20 -14.06 12.49 2.91
CA LEU A 20 -15.37 12.45 3.58
C LEU A 20 -16.40 13.37 2.89
N VAL A 21 -16.00 14.58 2.52
CA VAL A 21 -16.87 15.52 1.78
C VAL A 21 -17.27 14.93 0.42
N LEU A 22 -16.35 14.31 -0.30
CA LEU A 22 -16.63 13.67 -1.58
C LEU A 22 -17.50 12.42 -1.44
N ALA A 23 -17.29 11.62 -0.38
CA ALA A 23 -18.13 10.45 -0.08
C ALA A 23 -19.57 10.84 0.27
N ILE A 24 -19.76 11.88 1.07
CA ILE A 24 -21.10 12.41 1.41
C ILE A 24 -21.78 12.96 0.14
N ALA A 25 -21.06 13.70 -0.67
CA ALA A 25 -21.59 14.21 -1.94
C ALA A 25 -21.98 13.05 -2.89
N GLY A 26 -21.15 11.99 -2.97
CA GLY A 26 -21.44 10.79 -3.76
C GLY A 26 -22.69 10.03 -3.26
N ALA A 27 -22.83 9.87 -1.95
CA ALA A 27 -23.98 9.19 -1.34
C ALA A 27 -25.29 9.98 -1.56
N VAL A 28 -25.25 11.29 -1.47
CA VAL A 28 -26.41 12.17 -1.77
C VAL A 28 -26.82 12.10 -3.24
N MET A 29 -25.87 11.85 -4.16
CA MET A 29 -26.14 11.66 -5.60
C MET A 29 -26.51 10.20 -5.94
N GLY A 30 -26.68 9.30 -4.97
CA GLY A 30 -27.12 7.92 -5.19
C GLY A 30 -26.02 6.98 -5.69
N ALA A 31 -24.75 7.36 -5.58
CA ALA A 31 -23.62 6.49 -5.88
C ALA A 31 -23.47 5.42 -4.80
N THR A 32 -23.58 4.15 -5.17
CA THR A 32 -23.24 3.03 -4.28
C THR A 32 -21.75 2.70 -4.45
N PHE A 33 -21.12 2.16 -3.41
CA PHE A 33 -19.68 1.84 -3.39
C PHE A 33 -19.25 0.98 -4.60
N GLY A 34 -20.08 0.03 -5.01
CA GLY A 34 -19.86 -0.80 -6.21
C GLY A 34 -19.94 -0.03 -7.54
N SER A 35 -20.75 1.04 -7.61
CA SER A 35 -20.80 1.90 -8.80
C SER A 35 -19.62 2.87 -8.88
N VAL A 36 -19.05 3.26 -7.73
CA VAL A 36 -17.84 4.09 -7.67
C VAL A 36 -16.62 3.27 -8.08
N GLN A 37 -16.52 2.02 -7.63
CA GLN A 37 -15.42 1.12 -8.00
C GLN A 37 -15.43 0.81 -9.50
N ALA A 38 -16.60 0.54 -10.10
CA ALA A 38 -16.74 0.37 -11.53
C ALA A 38 -16.47 1.68 -12.32
N ALA A 39 -16.83 2.84 -11.75
CA ALA A 39 -16.59 4.15 -12.36
C ALA A 39 -15.13 4.60 -12.23
N LEU A 40 -14.42 4.25 -11.16
CA LEU A 40 -12.99 4.54 -11.00
C LEU A 40 -12.13 3.72 -11.98
N TRP A 41 -12.56 2.49 -12.31
CA TRP A 41 -11.92 1.68 -13.35
C TRP A 41 -12.18 2.22 -14.77
N ASP A 42 -13.38 2.78 -15.02
CA ASP A 42 -13.78 3.28 -16.33
C ASP A 42 -13.48 4.78 -16.53
N SER A 43 -13.26 5.55 -15.47
CA SER A 43 -13.19 7.03 -15.50
C SER A 43 -11.78 7.62 -15.43
N GLY A 44 -10.73 6.81 -15.41
CA GLY A 44 -9.35 7.30 -15.58
C GLY A 44 -9.19 8.19 -16.84
N HIS A 45 -10.07 8.06 -17.82
CA HIS A 45 -10.05 8.84 -19.05
C HIS A 45 -11.00 10.04 -19.09
N ARG A 46 -11.94 10.18 -18.14
CA ARG A 46 -12.91 11.29 -18.19
C ARG A 46 -12.59 12.47 -17.28
N VAL A 47 -11.88 12.24 -16.21
CA VAL A 47 -11.50 13.31 -15.28
C VAL A 47 -10.41 14.20 -15.87
N GLU A 48 -9.47 13.66 -16.64
CA GLU A 48 -8.46 14.47 -17.36
C GLU A 48 -9.10 15.46 -18.34
N GLN A 49 -10.07 15.03 -19.13
CA GLN A 49 -10.73 15.94 -20.10
C GLN A 49 -11.55 17.05 -19.43
N THR A 50 -12.10 16.81 -18.23
CA THR A 50 -12.89 17.81 -17.51
C THR A 50 -12.00 18.83 -16.80
N VAL A 51 -10.83 18.41 -16.32
CA VAL A 51 -9.85 19.31 -15.69
C VAL A 51 -9.17 20.19 -16.73
N GLU A 52 -8.77 19.67 -17.89
CA GLU A 52 -8.20 20.48 -18.97
C GLU A 52 -9.18 21.52 -19.49
N GLN A 53 -10.45 21.17 -19.67
CA GLN A 53 -11.49 22.13 -20.08
C GLN A 53 -11.83 23.19 -19.02
N SER A 54 -11.54 22.91 -17.74
CA SER A 54 -11.76 23.87 -16.65
C SER A 54 -10.59 24.85 -16.51
N VAL A 55 -9.38 24.44 -16.85
CA VAL A 55 -8.17 25.27 -16.80
C VAL A 55 -8.13 26.26 -17.97
N GLU A 56 -8.63 25.89 -19.17
CA GLU A 56 -8.68 26.80 -20.31
C GLU A 56 -9.72 27.96 -20.19
N ARG A 57 -10.53 27.96 -19.12
CA ARG A 57 -11.60 28.96 -18.94
C ARG A 57 -11.30 30.01 -17.87
N ILE A 58 -10.06 30.07 -17.37
CA ILE A 58 -9.61 31.11 -16.45
C ILE A 58 -8.94 32.20 -17.30
N ASP A 59 -9.66 33.26 -17.55
CA ASP A 59 -9.10 34.50 -18.14
C ASP A 59 -7.99 35.02 -17.22
N PRO A 60 -6.89 35.59 -17.77
CA PRO A 60 -5.85 36.18 -16.95
C PRO A 60 -6.41 37.33 -16.14
N ILE A 61 -6.34 37.24 -14.84
CA ILE A 61 -6.64 38.35 -13.94
C ILE A 61 -5.46 39.32 -14.06
N ASP A 62 -5.74 40.53 -14.51
CA ASP A 62 -4.81 41.67 -14.49
C ASP A 62 -4.45 41.97 -13.03
N ASP A 63 -3.26 41.58 -12.62
CA ASP A 63 -2.71 41.92 -11.31
C ASP A 63 -1.94 43.25 -11.40
N GLU A 64 -2.61 44.34 -11.10
CA GLU A 64 -2.00 45.50 -10.46
C GLU A 64 -2.08 45.25 -8.93
N PHE A 65 -1.02 44.72 -8.34
CA PHE A 65 -0.79 44.79 -6.91
C PHE A 65 0.46 45.61 -6.62
N ASP A 66 0.26 46.71 -5.89
CA ASP A 66 1.26 47.61 -5.41
C ASP A 66 2.30 46.87 -4.54
N GLU A 67 3.57 47.03 -4.89
CA GLU A 67 4.72 46.73 -4.05
C GLU A 67 4.79 47.76 -2.91
N ASP A 68 4.41 47.36 -1.68
CA ASP A 68 4.97 47.99 -0.47
C ASP A 68 4.78 47.07 0.76
N ASP A 69 5.87 46.87 1.47
CA ASP A 69 6.01 46.36 2.85
C ASP A 69 5.79 44.89 3.13
N TYR A 70 6.79 44.04 2.98
CA TYR A 70 7.03 42.92 3.90
C TYR A 70 8.47 42.89 4.39
N ASP A 71 8.61 43.11 5.70
CA ASP A 71 9.82 42.97 6.50
C ASP A 71 10.50 41.61 6.29
N ASP A 72 11.82 41.69 6.04
CA ASP A 72 12.80 40.61 6.15
C ASP A 72 12.73 39.96 7.53
N ASN A 73 12.03 38.86 7.68
CA ASN A 73 12.28 37.91 8.74
C ASN A 73 13.03 36.73 8.13
N ASP A 74 14.32 36.65 8.47
CA ASP A 74 15.17 35.50 8.33
C ASP A 74 14.46 34.21 8.75
N TYR A 75 13.88 33.51 7.80
CA TYR A 75 13.72 32.08 7.92
C TYR A 75 14.98 31.46 7.34
N ASP A 76 15.86 31.00 8.22
CA ASP A 76 16.85 30.01 7.87
C ASP A 76 16.11 28.82 7.23
N ASP A 77 15.98 28.84 5.91
CA ASP A 77 15.78 27.67 5.08
C ASP A 77 17.03 26.79 5.29
N ASP A 78 17.05 26.02 6.37
CA ASP A 78 17.82 24.80 6.41
C ASP A 78 17.19 23.91 5.31
N ASP A 79 17.64 24.20 4.09
CA ASP A 79 17.49 23.42 2.89
C ASP A 79 18.06 22.02 3.18
N PHE A 80 17.18 21.14 3.69
CA PHE A 80 17.44 19.73 3.80
C PHE A 80 17.37 19.19 2.37
N THR A 81 18.36 19.55 1.56
CA THR A 81 18.71 18.86 0.34
C THR A 81 19.32 17.51 0.75
N ASP A 82 18.48 16.57 1.17
CA ASP A 82 18.75 15.17 0.97
C ASP A 82 18.55 14.85 -0.54
N ASP A 83 19.24 15.60 -1.38
CA ASP A 83 19.70 15.13 -2.67
C ASP A 83 20.81 14.10 -2.40
N VAL A 84 20.45 12.99 -1.77
CA VAL A 84 21.20 11.75 -1.93
C VAL A 84 21.19 11.52 -3.42
N ASP A 85 22.38 11.65 -4.03
CA ASP A 85 22.52 11.50 -5.46
C ASP A 85 21.91 10.16 -5.87
N LEU A 86 20.71 10.19 -6.49
CA LEU A 86 19.98 9.00 -6.92
C LEU A 86 20.87 8.14 -7.81
N GLU A 87 21.79 8.73 -8.54
CA GLU A 87 22.78 8.03 -9.35
C GLU A 87 23.73 7.21 -8.47
N GLU A 88 24.15 7.74 -7.30
CA GLU A 88 25.02 7.02 -6.37
C GLU A 88 24.25 5.87 -5.69
N ARG A 89 23.00 6.07 -5.26
CA ARG A 89 22.15 5.03 -4.68
C ARG A 89 21.98 3.86 -5.62
N PHE A 90 21.70 4.10 -6.90
CA PHE A 90 21.46 3.07 -7.90
C PHE A 90 22.72 2.59 -8.65
N ALA A 91 23.92 3.07 -8.28
CA ALA A 91 25.16 2.67 -8.94
C ALA A 91 25.42 1.15 -8.90
N ASN A 92 24.98 0.48 -7.84
CA ASN A 92 25.11 -0.96 -7.64
C ASN A 92 23.80 -1.74 -7.86
N ALA A 93 22.76 -1.07 -8.35
CA ALA A 93 21.48 -1.73 -8.61
C ALA A 93 21.58 -2.68 -9.79
N SER A 94 20.94 -3.83 -9.66
CA SER A 94 20.79 -4.81 -10.73
C SER A 94 19.42 -4.69 -11.37
N VAL A 95 19.36 -4.58 -12.70
CA VAL A 95 18.08 -4.53 -13.42
C VAL A 95 17.42 -5.90 -13.40
N ILE A 96 16.14 -5.93 -13.02
CA ILE A 96 15.30 -7.14 -13.05
C ILE A 96 14.78 -7.34 -14.48
N THR A 97 15.07 -8.47 -15.05
CA THR A 97 14.59 -8.89 -16.37
C THR A 97 13.95 -10.28 -16.29
N ASN A 98 13.27 -10.67 -17.33
CA ASN A 98 12.68 -12.01 -17.38
C ASN A 98 13.77 -13.10 -17.28
N GLY A 99 13.65 -13.97 -16.28
CA GLY A 99 14.62 -15.03 -16.00
C GLY A 99 15.81 -14.59 -15.14
N SER A 100 15.83 -13.37 -14.59
CA SER A 100 16.83 -12.97 -13.60
C SER A 100 16.75 -13.85 -12.35
N THR A 101 17.89 -14.19 -11.76
CA THR A 101 17.98 -14.90 -10.48
C THR A 101 18.88 -14.15 -9.51
N PHE A 102 18.62 -14.30 -8.21
CA PHE A 102 19.44 -13.70 -7.17
C PHE A 102 19.65 -14.67 -6.01
N SER A 103 20.91 -14.82 -5.59
CA SER A 103 21.25 -15.66 -4.44
C SER A 103 20.83 -15.00 -3.12
N LEU A 104 20.03 -15.68 -2.33
CA LEU A 104 19.65 -15.25 -1.00
C LEU A 104 20.69 -15.58 0.08
N GLU A 105 21.96 -15.82 -0.28
CA GLU A 105 23.01 -16.04 0.70
C GLU A 105 23.28 -14.77 1.52
N GLY A 106 23.04 -14.86 2.82
CA GLY A 106 23.17 -13.74 3.77
C GLY A 106 22.00 -12.76 3.74
N ILE A 107 20.96 -13.00 2.92
CA ILE A 107 19.72 -12.21 2.88
C ILE A 107 18.69 -12.86 3.80
N GLN A 108 18.05 -12.02 4.62
CA GLN A 108 16.97 -12.41 5.54
C GLN A 108 15.71 -11.56 5.36
N GLN A 109 15.86 -10.39 4.76
CA GLN A 109 14.80 -9.42 4.57
C GLN A 109 14.60 -9.13 3.10
N LEU A 110 13.34 -9.01 2.69
CA LEU A 110 12.94 -8.60 1.34
C LEU A 110 12.00 -7.41 1.48
N ASP A 111 12.39 -6.31 0.89
CA ASP A 111 11.57 -5.09 0.77
C ASP A 111 11.19 -4.86 -0.70
N VAL A 112 9.90 -4.65 -0.94
CA VAL A 112 9.34 -4.50 -2.28
C VAL A 112 8.47 -3.25 -2.33
N ASP A 113 8.96 -2.20 -2.96
CA ASP A 113 8.22 -0.94 -3.18
C ASP A 113 7.88 -0.79 -4.66
N LEU A 114 6.65 -1.13 -5.02
CA LEU A 114 6.21 -1.19 -6.40
C LEU A 114 4.82 -0.57 -6.60
N SER A 115 4.66 0.14 -7.70
CA SER A 115 3.38 0.72 -8.09
C SER A 115 3.05 0.48 -9.56
N HIS A 116 1.75 0.44 -9.88
CA HIS A 116 1.21 0.34 -11.24
C HIS A 116 1.55 -0.96 -11.98
N LEU A 117 1.75 -2.06 -11.27
CA LEU A 117 1.90 -3.38 -11.86
C LEU A 117 1.27 -4.46 -10.97
N LYS A 118 1.17 -5.67 -11.51
CA LYS A 118 0.79 -6.86 -10.76
C LYS A 118 2.05 -7.56 -10.26
N VAL A 119 2.12 -7.81 -8.97
CA VAL A 119 3.15 -8.62 -8.32
C VAL A 119 2.55 -9.97 -7.95
N VAL A 120 3.17 -11.06 -8.36
CA VAL A 120 2.75 -12.43 -8.03
C VAL A 120 3.86 -13.12 -7.28
N LEU A 121 3.58 -13.55 -6.04
CA LEU A 121 4.52 -14.31 -5.23
C LEU A 121 4.23 -15.80 -5.37
N GLN A 122 5.26 -16.58 -5.60
CA GLN A 122 5.22 -18.02 -5.65
C GLN A 122 6.29 -18.62 -4.75
N GLU A 123 5.93 -19.54 -3.86
CA GLU A 123 6.95 -20.27 -3.12
C GLU A 123 7.66 -21.27 -4.04
N SER A 124 8.97 -21.38 -3.88
CA SER A 124 9.80 -22.33 -4.62
C SER A 124 10.56 -23.25 -3.69
N THR A 125 10.97 -24.40 -4.21
CA THR A 125 11.88 -25.33 -3.56
C THR A 125 13.35 -25.07 -3.94
N GLY A 126 13.58 -24.02 -4.75
CA GLY A 126 14.90 -23.59 -5.18
C GLY A 126 15.74 -22.99 -4.05
N THR A 127 16.90 -22.48 -4.40
CA THR A 127 17.82 -21.79 -3.46
C THR A 127 17.99 -20.32 -3.75
N GLU A 128 17.55 -19.90 -4.93
CA GLU A 128 17.66 -18.54 -5.43
C GLU A 128 16.26 -17.92 -5.61
N LEU A 129 16.16 -16.62 -5.44
CA LEU A 129 15.02 -15.83 -5.85
C LEU A 129 15.02 -15.72 -7.36
N GLU A 130 13.92 -16.09 -8.01
CA GLU A 130 13.79 -16.03 -9.46
C GLU A 130 12.73 -15.01 -9.86
N PHE A 131 12.98 -14.30 -10.96
CA PHE A 131 12.08 -13.28 -11.48
C PHE A 131 11.59 -13.63 -12.87
N GLU A 132 10.28 -13.52 -13.08
CA GLU A 132 9.67 -13.55 -14.39
C GLU A 132 8.91 -12.25 -14.64
N THR A 133 9.14 -11.62 -15.78
CA THR A 133 8.43 -10.38 -16.14
C THR A 133 7.60 -10.60 -17.39
N SER A 134 6.39 -10.05 -17.41
CA SER A 134 5.53 -10.07 -18.59
C SER A 134 4.80 -8.76 -18.80
N ASN A 135 4.55 -8.40 -20.06
CA ASN A 135 3.85 -7.18 -20.46
C ASN A 135 4.47 -5.86 -19.97
N ILE A 136 5.73 -5.87 -19.52
CA ILE A 136 6.44 -4.64 -19.16
C ILE A 136 6.89 -3.94 -20.44
N PRO A 137 6.49 -2.68 -20.68
CA PRO A 137 6.91 -1.94 -21.87
C PRO A 137 8.43 -1.79 -21.93
N SER A 138 9.03 -2.06 -23.10
CA SER A 138 10.49 -2.08 -23.28
C SER A 138 11.20 -0.77 -22.91
N ARG A 139 10.51 0.37 -23.02
CA ARG A 139 11.07 1.69 -22.66
C ARG A 139 11.19 1.92 -21.15
N VAL A 140 10.57 1.12 -20.30
CA VAL A 140 10.69 1.15 -18.83
C VAL A 140 11.17 -0.16 -18.23
N ALA A 141 11.51 -1.14 -19.05
CA ALA A 141 12.00 -2.43 -18.55
C ALA A 141 13.32 -2.32 -17.76
N GLY A 142 14.08 -1.24 -17.94
CA GLY A 142 15.30 -0.97 -17.19
C GLY A 142 15.07 -0.24 -15.85
N GLU A 143 13.85 0.17 -15.53
CA GLU A 143 13.55 0.91 -14.30
C GLU A 143 13.26 -0.02 -13.11
N LEU A 144 12.89 -1.27 -13.37
CA LEU A 144 12.68 -2.25 -12.30
C LEU A 144 14.03 -2.81 -11.86
N VAL A 145 14.40 -2.51 -10.62
CA VAL A 145 15.74 -2.80 -10.10
C VAL A 145 15.69 -3.48 -8.74
N MET A 146 16.77 -4.16 -8.40
CA MET A 146 17.02 -4.68 -7.07
C MET A 146 18.35 -4.15 -6.55
N LEU A 147 18.37 -3.84 -5.24
CA LEU A 147 19.56 -3.42 -4.50
C LEU A 147 19.77 -4.37 -3.31
N LYS A 148 21.02 -4.63 -2.99
CA LYS A 148 21.38 -5.37 -1.79
C LYS A 148 22.02 -4.44 -0.79
N GLU A 149 21.41 -4.33 0.38
CA GLU A 149 21.95 -3.60 1.52
C GLU A 149 22.07 -4.50 2.75
N GLY A 150 23.31 -4.89 3.08
CA GLY A 150 23.56 -5.78 4.22
C GLY A 150 22.89 -7.15 4.07
N ASN A 151 21.87 -7.44 4.89
CA ASN A 151 21.06 -8.65 4.86
C ASN A 151 19.66 -8.44 4.23
N GLU A 152 19.44 -7.30 3.61
CA GLU A 152 18.20 -6.90 2.95
C GLU A 152 18.36 -6.86 1.42
N LEU A 153 17.32 -7.26 0.74
CA LEU A 153 17.15 -7.11 -0.71
C LEU A 153 15.95 -6.21 -0.96
N GLU A 154 16.23 -5.05 -1.54
CA GLU A 154 15.22 -4.06 -1.91
C GLU A 154 14.88 -4.19 -3.40
N ILE A 155 13.59 -4.19 -3.73
CA ILE A 155 13.07 -4.22 -5.12
C ILE A 155 12.21 -2.99 -5.33
N GLN A 156 12.57 -2.14 -6.28
CA GLN A 156 11.88 -0.88 -6.49
C GLN A 156 11.96 -0.41 -7.95
N ILE A 157 11.25 0.66 -8.24
CA ILE A 157 11.32 1.38 -9.51
C ILE A 157 12.32 2.53 -9.35
N ARG A 158 13.36 2.52 -10.21
CA ARG A 158 14.44 3.53 -10.19
C ARG A 158 13.94 4.95 -10.45
N ASP A 159 13.08 5.12 -11.44
CA ASP A 159 12.50 6.41 -11.81
C ASP A 159 10.98 6.28 -11.99
N GLU A 160 10.27 6.61 -10.93
CA GLU A 160 8.81 6.63 -10.94
C GLU A 160 8.22 7.69 -11.88
N ASN A 161 8.92 8.81 -12.11
CA ASN A 161 8.44 9.86 -12.99
C ASN A 161 8.43 9.38 -14.46
N ASN A 162 9.35 8.50 -14.82
CA ASN A 162 9.36 7.85 -16.12
C ASN A 162 8.37 6.68 -16.19
N TRP A 163 8.22 5.92 -15.09
CA TRP A 163 7.39 4.74 -14.99
C TRP A 163 5.87 5.06 -15.01
N LYS A 164 5.41 5.91 -14.10
CA LYS A 164 3.98 6.20 -13.87
C LYS A 164 3.21 6.62 -15.14
N PRO A 165 3.67 7.58 -15.96
CA PRO A 165 2.95 8.00 -17.15
C PRO A 165 2.78 6.87 -18.18
N ILE A 166 3.81 6.02 -18.30
CA ILE A 166 3.82 4.91 -19.25
C ILE A 166 2.81 3.84 -18.81
N MET A 167 2.81 3.49 -17.51
CA MET A 167 1.90 2.50 -16.96
C MET A 167 0.44 2.95 -17.04
N ARG A 168 0.14 4.22 -16.75
CA ARG A 168 -1.21 4.79 -16.92
C ARG A 168 -1.69 4.78 -18.37
N GLY A 169 -0.80 4.91 -19.34
CA GLY A 169 -1.12 4.94 -20.76
C GLY A 169 -1.41 3.57 -21.39
N LEU A 170 -1.28 2.46 -20.66
CA LEU A 170 -1.46 1.12 -21.22
C LEU A 170 -2.91 0.75 -21.56
N GLY A 171 -3.90 1.43 -20.97
CA GLY A 171 -5.32 1.20 -21.27
C GLY A 171 -5.76 -0.24 -21.06
N ASN A 172 -6.33 -0.87 -22.09
CA ASN A 172 -6.84 -2.25 -22.05
C ASN A 172 -5.78 -3.32 -22.37
N THR A 173 -4.49 -3.00 -22.31
CA THR A 173 -3.45 -4.02 -22.46
C THR A 173 -3.37 -4.92 -21.23
N PRO A 174 -2.89 -6.17 -21.34
CA PRO A 174 -2.65 -7.00 -20.18
C PRO A 174 -1.75 -6.30 -19.17
N ALA A 175 -2.08 -6.40 -17.88
CA ALA A 175 -1.33 -5.75 -16.80
C ALA A 175 0.16 -6.16 -16.84
N PRO A 176 1.08 -5.20 -16.72
CA PRO A 176 2.47 -5.49 -16.47
C PRO A 176 2.60 -6.34 -15.21
N THR A 177 3.35 -7.42 -15.29
CA THR A 177 3.43 -8.40 -14.19
C THR A 177 4.87 -8.73 -13.87
N LEU A 178 5.18 -8.71 -12.57
CA LEU A 178 6.38 -9.27 -11.98
C LEU A 178 5.99 -10.51 -11.17
N THR A 179 6.51 -11.67 -11.54
CA THR A 179 6.40 -12.88 -10.73
C THR A 179 7.71 -13.12 -10.00
N MET A 180 7.65 -13.29 -8.70
CA MET A 180 8.79 -13.60 -7.84
C MET A 180 8.64 -15.01 -7.26
N LYS A 181 9.58 -15.91 -7.56
CA LYS A 181 9.63 -17.26 -7.00
C LYS A 181 10.58 -17.26 -5.81
N ILE A 182 10.02 -17.29 -4.62
CA ILE A 182 10.73 -17.11 -3.35
C ILE A 182 11.02 -18.48 -2.73
N PRO A 183 12.29 -18.83 -2.46
CA PRO A 183 12.65 -20.05 -1.74
C PRO A 183 12.01 -20.09 -0.35
N LYS A 184 11.24 -21.16 -0.10
CA LYS A 184 10.54 -21.34 1.18
C LYS A 184 11.48 -21.32 2.38
N GLY A 185 11.14 -20.50 3.40
CA GLY A 185 11.85 -20.45 4.69
C GLY A 185 13.25 -19.84 4.64
N LYS A 186 13.58 -19.11 3.59
CA LYS A 186 14.86 -18.38 3.48
C LYS A 186 14.78 -16.96 4.03
N LEU A 187 13.65 -16.30 3.85
CA LEU A 187 13.41 -14.95 4.33
C LEU A 187 12.67 -15.02 5.67
N THR A 188 13.10 -14.22 6.62
CA THR A 188 12.46 -14.08 7.94
C THR A 188 11.47 -12.93 7.97
N GLN A 189 11.73 -11.90 7.15
CA GLN A 189 10.89 -10.71 7.05
C GLN A 189 10.63 -10.39 5.57
N MET A 190 9.39 -10.01 5.28
CA MET A 190 8.99 -9.49 3.97
C MET A 190 8.13 -8.24 4.16
N SER A 191 8.49 -7.17 3.45
CA SER A 191 7.76 -5.91 3.41
C SER A 191 7.32 -5.63 1.97
N PHE A 192 6.05 -5.22 1.80
CA PHE A 192 5.47 -4.90 0.51
C PHE A 192 4.76 -3.55 0.58
N SER A 193 5.25 -2.58 -0.16
CA SER A 193 4.63 -1.27 -0.36
C SER A 193 3.99 -1.22 -1.74
N ILE A 194 2.66 -1.24 -1.78
CA ILE A 194 1.87 -1.28 -3.03
C ILE A 194 1.10 0.03 -3.17
N GLY A 195 1.66 0.98 -3.86
CA GLY A 195 1.04 2.30 -4.07
C GLY A 195 -0.29 2.19 -4.83
N GLY A 196 -0.24 1.65 -6.03
CA GLY A 196 -1.40 1.28 -6.87
C GLY A 196 -1.02 0.10 -7.73
N GLY A 197 -1.77 -0.97 -7.70
CA GLY A 197 -1.44 -2.22 -8.38
C GLY A 197 -2.06 -3.40 -7.66
N VAL A 198 -1.52 -4.59 -7.90
CA VAL A 198 -2.05 -5.82 -7.34
C VAL A 198 -0.90 -6.65 -6.78
N LEU A 199 -1.02 -7.16 -5.55
CA LEU A 199 -0.14 -8.18 -4.98
C LEU A 199 -0.95 -9.47 -4.77
N GLU A 200 -0.48 -10.58 -5.31
CA GLU A 200 -1.12 -11.88 -5.14
C GLU A 200 -0.12 -12.92 -4.65
N ALA A 201 -0.55 -13.77 -3.71
CA ALA A 201 0.14 -14.99 -3.32
C ALA A 201 -0.85 -16.10 -3.01
N GLU A 202 -0.67 -17.27 -3.62
CA GLU A 202 -1.47 -18.47 -3.28
C GLU A 202 -0.98 -19.16 -2.00
N GLN A 203 0.28 -18.97 -1.66
CA GLN A 203 0.91 -19.50 -0.46
C GLN A 203 2.11 -18.64 -0.09
N LEU A 204 2.27 -18.32 1.20
CA LEU A 204 3.40 -17.56 1.71
C LEU A 204 3.74 -17.99 3.14
N HIS A 205 5.03 -18.32 3.39
CA HIS A 205 5.57 -18.61 4.71
C HIS A 205 6.65 -17.60 5.06
N VAL A 206 6.44 -16.84 6.12
CA VAL A 206 7.37 -15.81 6.58
C VAL A 206 7.29 -15.65 8.08
N GLY A 207 8.35 -15.19 8.74
CA GLY A 207 8.31 -14.85 10.16
C GLY A 207 7.49 -13.58 10.40
N GLU A 208 7.85 -12.51 9.71
CA GLU A 208 7.26 -11.19 9.83
C GLU A 208 6.83 -10.70 8.44
N LEU A 209 5.56 -10.30 8.33
CA LEU A 209 4.97 -9.74 7.11
C LEU A 209 4.54 -8.30 7.38
N GLU A 210 4.99 -7.37 6.56
CA GLU A 210 4.46 -6.01 6.49
C GLU A 210 3.87 -5.75 5.12
N VAL A 211 2.67 -5.19 5.07
CA VAL A 211 1.98 -4.84 3.83
C VAL A 211 1.40 -3.44 3.95
N GLU A 212 1.91 -2.52 3.14
CA GLU A 212 1.36 -1.18 3.00
C GLU A 212 0.67 -1.04 1.65
N VAL A 213 -0.61 -0.65 1.67
CA VAL A 213 -1.44 -0.50 0.47
C VAL A 213 -1.99 0.92 0.38
N GLY A 214 -1.56 1.67 -0.63
CA GLY A 214 -2.10 3.00 -0.91
C GLY A 214 -3.54 2.92 -1.46
N ALA A 215 -3.68 2.55 -2.73
CA ALA A 215 -4.95 2.39 -3.45
C ALA A 215 -5.01 1.08 -4.27
N GLY A 216 -4.12 0.13 -3.99
CA GLY A 216 -4.01 -1.17 -4.67
C GLY A 216 -4.91 -2.24 -4.08
N VAL A 217 -4.73 -3.46 -4.57
CA VAL A 217 -5.39 -4.67 -4.07
C VAL A 217 -4.34 -5.70 -3.69
N VAL A 218 -4.51 -6.31 -2.52
CA VAL A 218 -3.65 -7.39 -2.02
C VAL A 218 -4.50 -8.62 -1.74
N ASP A 219 -4.11 -9.76 -2.30
CA ASP A 219 -4.75 -11.06 -2.08
C ASP A 219 -3.69 -12.10 -1.67
N LEU A 220 -3.68 -12.44 -0.39
CA LEU A 220 -2.75 -13.40 0.20
C LEU A 220 -3.51 -14.61 0.71
N GLN A 221 -3.33 -15.75 0.06
CA GLN A 221 -3.94 -17.01 0.46
C GLN A 221 -2.91 -17.91 1.16
N ASN A 222 -3.39 -18.76 2.08
CA ASN A 222 -2.57 -19.72 2.82
C ASN A 222 -1.30 -19.11 3.45
N LEU A 223 -1.44 -17.89 3.99
CA LEU A 223 -0.36 -17.24 4.75
C LEU A 223 -0.04 -18.03 6.02
N GLN A 224 1.23 -18.20 6.30
CA GLN A 224 1.74 -18.63 7.61
C GLN A 224 2.78 -17.62 8.09
N ALA A 225 2.42 -16.83 9.09
CA ALA A 225 3.29 -15.82 9.68
C ALA A 225 3.27 -15.90 11.22
N ASN A 226 4.32 -15.37 11.84
CA ASN A 226 4.30 -15.12 13.28
C ASN A 226 3.67 -13.75 13.54
N THR A 227 4.10 -12.72 12.83
CA THR A 227 3.51 -11.38 12.91
C THR A 227 3.09 -10.89 11.54
N ALA A 228 2.04 -10.08 11.50
CA ALA A 228 1.59 -9.40 10.29
C ALA A 228 1.17 -7.96 10.62
N GLU A 229 1.70 -7.00 9.88
CA GLU A 229 1.30 -5.60 9.94
C GLU A 229 0.69 -5.19 8.60
N LEU A 230 -0.54 -4.67 8.65
CA LEU A 230 -1.31 -4.26 7.47
C LEU A 230 -1.66 -2.78 7.59
N LYS A 231 -1.13 -1.95 6.70
CA LYS A 231 -1.45 -0.52 6.58
C LYS A 231 -2.21 -0.28 5.29
N VAL A 232 -3.48 0.09 5.38
CA VAL A 232 -4.37 0.23 4.22
C VAL A 232 -4.93 1.64 4.15
N GLY A 233 -4.49 2.42 3.17
CA GLY A 233 -4.99 3.77 2.92
C GLY A 233 -6.42 3.76 2.38
N ALA A 234 -6.58 3.59 1.06
CA ALA A 234 -7.85 3.50 0.33
C ALA A 234 -7.99 2.18 -0.47
N GLY A 235 -7.03 1.27 -0.33
CA GLY A 235 -6.98 0.00 -1.04
C GLY A 235 -7.84 -1.10 -0.41
N GLU A 236 -7.63 -2.32 -0.90
CA GLU A 236 -8.28 -3.53 -0.40
C GLU A 236 -7.24 -4.60 -0.08
N VAL A 237 -7.35 -5.23 1.09
CA VAL A 237 -6.53 -6.38 1.50
C VAL A 237 -7.43 -7.56 1.82
N ASN A 238 -7.22 -8.67 1.12
CA ASN A 238 -7.82 -9.96 1.39
C ASN A 238 -6.71 -10.92 1.86
N LEU A 239 -6.80 -11.42 3.08
CA LEU A 239 -5.80 -12.29 3.69
C LEU A 239 -6.46 -13.52 4.27
N ALA A 240 -5.99 -14.71 3.88
CA ALA A 240 -6.40 -15.96 4.50
C ALA A 240 -5.20 -16.75 4.99
N GLY A 241 -5.22 -17.21 6.26
CA GLY A 241 -4.08 -17.96 6.79
C GLY A 241 -4.02 -18.09 8.30
N THR A 242 -2.81 -18.25 8.79
CA THR A 242 -2.49 -18.38 10.21
C THR A 242 -1.48 -17.32 10.62
N ILE A 243 -1.82 -16.52 11.63
CA ILE A 243 -0.91 -15.60 12.31
C ILE A 243 -0.82 -16.07 13.76
N SER A 244 0.37 -16.48 14.19
CA SER A 244 0.54 -17.18 15.48
C SER A 244 0.87 -16.26 16.66
N GLY A 245 1.32 -15.04 16.40
CA GLY A 245 1.68 -14.04 17.40
C GLY A 245 0.78 -12.82 17.33
N GLU A 246 1.18 -11.81 16.59
CA GLU A 246 0.50 -10.50 16.54
C GLU A 246 0.08 -10.14 15.11
N ALA A 247 -1.12 -9.60 14.99
CA ALA A 247 -1.59 -8.94 13.78
C ALA A 247 -1.95 -7.49 14.10
N SER A 248 -1.35 -6.53 13.42
CA SER A 248 -1.69 -5.11 13.49
C SER A 248 -2.32 -4.66 12.19
N ILE A 249 -3.46 -3.98 12.28
CA ILE A 249 -4.25 -3.51 11.13
C ILE A 249 -4.54 -2.04 11.33
N ASP A 250 -4.00 -1.19 10.46
CA ASP A 250 -4.34 0.23 10.34
C ASP A 250 -5.07 0.45 9.02
N CYS A 251 -6.38 0.70 9.10
CA CYS A 251 -7.25 0.89 7.94
C CYS A 251 -7.83 2.31 7.90
N GLY A 252 -7.37 3.14 6.97
CA GLY A 252 -7.83 4.51 6.78
C GLY A 252 -9.29 4.57 6.30
N ILE A 253 -9.50 4.47 4.99
CA ILE A 253 -10.80 4.47 4.31
C ILE A 253 -10.99 3.23 3.41
N GLY A 254 -10.02 2.31 3.41
CA GLY A 254 -10.00 1.09 2.61
C GLY A 254 -10.80 -0.05 3.22
N LYS A 255 -10.49 -1.25 2.76
CA LYS A 255 -11.12 -2.48 3.23
C LYS A 255 -10.09 -3.55 3.56
N VAL A 256 -10.28 -4.21 4.69
CA VAL A 256 -9.51 -5.40 5.09
C VAL A 256 -10.46 -6.56 5.36
N ASP A 257 -10.25 -7.68 4.71
CA ASP A 257 -10.93 -8.94 4.96
C ASP A 257 -9.90 -10.02 5.34
N MET A 258 -9.94 -10.47 6.58
CA MET A 258 -9.04 -11.49 7.10
C MET A 258 -9.82 -12.75 7.46
N GLN A 259 -9.35 -13.90 6.97
CA GLN A 259 -9.86 -15.23 7.33
C GLN A 259 -8.76 -16.02 8.06
N LEU A 260 -8.80 -16.01 9.38
CA LEU A 260 -7.79 -16.64 10.22
C LEU A 260 -8.13 -18.09 10.55
N SER A 261 -7.09 -18.91 10.63
CA SER A 261 -7.22 -20.28 11.13
C SER A 261 -7.52 -20.27 12.63
N GLY A 262 -8.28 -21.28 13.10
CA GLY A 262 -8.66 -21.36 14.52
C GLY A 262 -10.01 -20.71 14.81
N THR A 263 -10.24 -20.41 16.08
CA THR A 263 -11.50 -19.84 16.59
C THR A 263 -11.30 -18.43 17.12
N GLN A 264 -12.39 -17.67 17.26
CA GLN A 264 -12.33 -16.32 17.82
C GLN A 264 -11.69 -16.29 19.22
N GLN A 265 -11.84 -17.35 20.02
CA GLN A 265 -11.30 -17.44 21.37
C GLN A 265 -9.79 -17.65 21.42
N ASP A 266 -9.16 -18.02 20.32
CA ASP A 266 -7.70 -18.22 20.25
C ASP A 266 -6.94 -16.87 20.19
N TYR A 267 -7.67 -15.76 20.04
CA TYR A 267 -7.12 -14.41 19.89
C TYR A 267 -7.63 -13.46 20.97
N SER A 268 -6.76 -12.54 21.37
CA SER A 268 -7.12 -11.31 22.09
C SER A 268 -7.23 -10.16 21.10
N TYR A 269 -8.07 -9.16 21.40
CA TYR A 269 -8.31 -8.05 20.49
C TYR A 269 -8.15 -6.71 21.20
N SER A 270 -7.50 -5.75 20.54
CA SER A 270 -7.56 -4.33 20.85
C SER A 270 -8.08 -3.60 19.62
N MET A 271 -9.06 -2.73 19.77
CA MET A 271 -9.64 -2.06 18.63
C MET A 271 -9.98 -0.61 18.91
N GLU A 272 -9.69 0.24 17.94
CA GLU A 272 -10.13 1.62 17.85
C GLU A 272 -10.87 1.86 16.54
N CYS A 273 -11.97 2.63 16.57
CA CYS A 273 -12.72 2.94 15.36
C CYS A 273 -13.20 4.39 15.39
N GLY A 274 -13.02 5.10 14.28
CA GLY A 274 -13.55 6.44 14.06
C GLY A 274 -14.99 6.40 13.55
N ALA A 275 -15.16 6.44 12.22
CA ALA A 275 -16.46 6.40 11.55
C ALA A 275 -16.66 5.11 10.74
N GLY A 276 -15.71 4.18 10.81
CA GLY A 276 -15.71 2.90 10.08
C GLY A 276 -16.52 1.81 10.75
N VAL A 277 -16.26 0.58 10.29
CA VAL A 277 -16.88 -0.64 10.82
C VAL A 277 -15.82 -1.71 11.03
N ILE A 278 -15.80 -2.32 12.21
CA ILE A 278 -14.98 -3.49 12.53
C ILE A 278 -15.94 -4.67 12.78
N ARG A 279 -15.71 -5.80 12.11
CA ARG A 279 -16.42 -7.07 12.33
C ARG A 279 -15.45 -8.14 12.77
N ILE A 280 -15.73 -8.79 13.88
CA ILE A 280 -14.93 -9.91 14.41
C ILE A 280 -15.85 -11.10 14.65
N GLY A 281 -15.71 -12.14 13.85
CA GLY A 281 -16.64 -13.27 13.82
C GLY A 281 -18.06 -12.81 13.54
N ASN A 282 -18.96 -13.00 14.50
CA ASN A 282 -20.37 -12.59 14.39
C ASN A 282 -20.69 -11.23 15.04
N GLU A 283 -19.69 -10.57 15.60
CA GLU A 283 -19.86 -9.29 16.30
C GLU A 283 -19.49 -8.12 15.39
N GLU A 284 -20.32 -7.08 15.38
CA GLU A 284 -20.09 -5.84 14.65
C GLU A 284 -19.89 -4.69 15.61
N TYR A 285 -18.86 -3.90 15.34
CA TYR A 285 -18.48 -2.71 16.07
C TYR A 285 -18.46 -1.54 15.10
N SER A 286 -19.34 -0.56 15.32
CA SER A 286 -19.47 0.61 14.44
C SER A 286 -19.62 1.89 15.24
N GLY A 287 -19.26 3.02 14.63
CA GLY A 287 -19.22 4.33 15.26
C GLY A 287 -17.94 4.55 16.06
N ILE A 288 -17.90 5.63 16.82
CA ILE A 288 -16.69 6.06 17.54
C ILE A 288 -16.39 5.11 18.70
N ILE A 289 -15.35 4.31 18.55
CA ILE A 289 -14.78 3.44 19.59
C ILE A 289 -13.40 3.98 19.90
N LYS A 290 -13.19 4.53 21.12
CA LYS A 290 -11.89 5.10 21.49
C LYS A 290 -10.83 4.02 21.72
N GLU A 291 -11.20 3.00 22.45
CA GLU A 291 -10.38 1.83 22.74
C GLU A 291 -11.28 0.75 23.33
N ARG A 292 -11.17 -0.46 22.81
CA ARG A 292 -11.86 -1.61 23.36
C ARG A 292 -10.96 -2.84 23.29
N THR A 293 -10.71 -3.43 24.45
CA THR A 293 -9.92 -4.66 24.57
C THR A 293 -10.82 -5.84 24.94
N ILE A 294 -10.64 -6.96 24.26
CA ILE A 294 -11.30 -8.23 24.55
C ILE A 294 -10.19 -9.26 24.76
N MET A 295 -10.14 -9.82 25.95
CA MET A 295 -9.14 -10.84 26.29
C MET A 295 -9.63 -12.22 25.84
N GLY A 296 -8.75 -12.95 25.15
CA GLY A 296 -9.00 -14.29 24.63
C GLY A 296 -7.75 -15.16 24.74
N GLY A 297 -7.27 -15.67 23.61
CA GLY A 297 -6.09 -16.51 23.51
C GLY A 297 -4.76 -15.76 23.59
N ASN A 298 -3.70 -16.43 23.13
CA ASN A 298 -2.34 -15.91 23.23
C ASN A 298 -1.92 -15.01 22.05
N ALA A 299 -2.56 -15.18 20.89
CA ALA A 299 -2.33 -14.32 19.75
C ALA A 299 -3.10 -13.00 19.91
N MET A 300 -2.51 -11.88 19.48
CA MET A 300 -3.07 -10.54 19.60
C MET A 300 -3.46 -10.01 18.22
N ILE A 301 -4.64 -9.39 18.14
CA ILE A 301 -5.07 -8.64 16.96
C ILE A 301 -5.36 -7.20 17.40
N GLU A 302 -4.62 -6.26 16.85
CA GLU A 302 -4.81 -4.83 17.03
C GLU A 302 -5.42 -4.24 15.77
N VAL A 303 -6.49 -3.46 15.92
CA VAL A 303 -7.22 -2.87 14.79
C VAL A 303 -7.45 -1.40 15.04
N GLU A 304 -6.90 -0.57 14.18
CA GLU A 304 -7.22 0.84 14.06
C GLU A 304 -8.00 1.07 12.75
N CYS A 305 -9.24 1.55 12.84
CA CYS A 305 -10.08 1.79 11.67
C CYS A 305 -10.58 3.24 11.65
N GLY A 306 -10.16 4.02 10.65
CA GLY A 306 -10.60 5.39 10.47
C GLY A 306 -12.06 5.48 10.04
N ALA A 307 -12.32 5.38 8.73
CA ALA A 307 -13.64 5.37 8.10
C ALA A 307 -13.82 4.18 7.14
N GLY A 308 -12.91 3.21 7.19
CA GLY A 308 -12.91 2.00 6.38
C GLY A 308 -13.74 0.86 6.96
N GLU A 309 -13.48 -0.33 6.45
CA GLU A 309 -14.11 -1.57 6.90
C GLU A 309 -13.05 -2.63 7.18
N VAL A 310 -13.07 -3.21 8.37
CA VAL A 310 -12.22 -4.34 8.75
C VAL A 310 -13.10 -5.52 9.14
N THR A 311 -12.94 -6.65 8.47
CA THR A 311 -13.65 -7.89 8.77
C THR A 311 -12.66 -8.98 9.11
N ILE A 312 -12.83 -9.66 10.25
CA ILE A 312 -12.01 -10.77 10.71
C ILE A 312 -12.90 -11.97 10.93
N GLY A 313 -12.78 -12.95 10.05
CA GLY A 313 -13.45 -14.26 10.15
C GLY A 313 -12.50 -15.34 10.67
N PHE A 314 -13.09 -16.48 11.07
CA PHE A 314 -12.35 -17.64 11.59
C PHE A 314 -12.84 -18.92 10.91
N SER A 315 -11.89 -19.79 10.54
CA SER A 315 -12.18 -21.04 9.83
C SER A 315 -12.44 -22.25 10.76
N GLY A 316 -12.14 -22.13 12.05
CA GLY A 316 -12.46 -23.11 13.06
C GLY A 316 -13.84 -22.84 13.66
N VAL A 317 -14.71 -23.83 13.62
CA VAL A 317 -16.08 -23.78 14.22
C VAL A 317 -16.02 -24.37 15.62
#